data_bfeeb692d3d1d0845e36e01856a9b0d0
#
_entry.id   bfeeb692d3d1d0845e36e01856a9b0d0
#
_cell.length_a   1.000
_cell.length_b   1.000
_cell.length_c   1.000
_cell.angle_alpha   90.00
_cell.angle_beta   90.00
_cell.angle_gamma   90.00
#
_symmetry.space_group_name_H-M   'P 1'
#
loop_
_entity.id
_entity.type
_entity.pdbx_description
1 polymer ?
#
loop_
_entity_poly.entity_id
_entity_poly.type
_entity_poly.pdbx_seq_one_letter_code
_entity_poly.pdbx_strand_id
1 'polypeptide(L)'
;MADLIFVPIKDQIKDATYSCYDGACGTGGMLTVAQDRLLELAEETGKQVSIHLFGQEVQPETYAICKADMLLKGDGKQAEHISYGSTLSMDGNATRQFDFMLSNPPYGKTWKVDAEKMGGKKDILDSRFNAYLEDGTQLAMIPRVSDGQLLFLLNNAAKMKTDTPLGSRIAEVHNGSSLFTGDAGSGESNARRYLIESDLVEAVIALPEKMFYNTGIGTYIWVLSNKKEERRKGKIQLIDATAMKSPLRKNMGEKNCELTLELRDEIMRIFMEMEESSVSRVFDNREFGYWSITVERPLRLRVYPDRMIPADTFKKAEELEQVQKAIRSVPAGTPTDDWTVFSNATKLKAAALKKIRPFITEKDPMAQPIEGEPDTDLRDTEIIPFTYEGGIDAFMKNEVMPYAPDAWVDQKKTQIGYELSFTKYFYQPVQLRSMEEIVSDLKKLESETDGMLAEILGGVEQ
;
A
#
# COMPACT_ATOMS: atom_id res chain seq x y z
N MET A 1 2.20 -21.21 1.41
CA MET A 1 2.67 -20.35 2.54
C MET A 1 3.59 -21.12 3.46
N ALA A 2 3.25 -22.31 3.95
CA ALA A 2 4.14 -23.11 4.79
C ALA A 2 5.51 -23.33 4.11
N ASP A 3 5.53 -23.75 2.85
CA ASP A 3 6.80 -23.91 2.10
C ASP A 3 7.60 -22.61 2.01
N LEU A 4 6.96 -21.45 1.80
CA LEU A 4 7.64 -20.15 1.71
C LEU A 4 8.36 -19.74 3.00
N ILE A 5 7.92 -20.23 4.16
CA ILE A 5 8.58 -19.92 5.42
C ILE A 5 9.57 -21.01 5.86
N PHE A 6 9.38 -22.28 5.50
CA PHE A 6 10.20 -23.38 6.00
C PHE A 6 11.28 -23.84 5.00
N VAL A 7 10.94 -23.98 3.72
CA VAL A 7 11.89 -24.52 2.72
C VAL A 7 13.18 -23.67 2.59
N PRO A 8 13.12 -22.32 2.60
CA PRO A 8 14.33 -21.51 2.52
C PRO A 8 15.34 -21.72 3.65
N ILE A 9 14.87 -22.23 4.78
CA ILE A 9 15.68 -22.39 5.99
C ILE A 9 15.83 -23.84 6.42
N LYS A 10 15.40 -24.80 5.60
CA LYS A 10 15.39 -26.23 5.97
C LYS A 10 16.72 -26.75 6.51
N ASP A 11 17.83 -26.29 5.88
CA ASP A 11 19.18 -26.68 6.29
C ASP A 11 19.67 -25.98 7.57
N GLN A 12 19.00 -24.92 7.98
CA GLN A 12 19.30 -24.16 9.20
C GLN A 12 18.45 -24.62 10.39
N ILE A 13 17.39 -25.41 10.17
CA ILE A 13 16.55 -26.01 11.22
C ILE A 13 17.41 -26.97 12.06
N LYS A 14 17.34 -26.85 13.38
CA LYS A 14 18.08 -27.65 14.34
C LYS A 14 17.11 -28.43 15.22
N ASP A 15 17.64 -29.38 15.98
CA ASP A 15 16.92 -30.06 17.05
C ASP A 15 16.50 -29.03 18.10
N ALA A 16 15.27 -28.57 18.05
CA ALA A 16 14.75 -27.50 18.90
C ALA A 16 13.21 -27.47 18.90
N THR A 17 12.69 -26.67 19.80
CA THR A 17 11.26 -26.32 19.83
C THR A 17 11.07 -24.95 19.20
N TYR A 18 10.20 -24.89 18.18
CA TYR A 18 9.84 -23.67 17.49
C TYR A 18 8.45 -23.21 17.87
N SER A 19 8.13 -21.98 17.56
CA SER A 19 6.81 -21.37 17.77
C SER A 19 6.23 -20.87 16.44
N CYS A 20 4.95 -21.16 16.21
CA CYS A 20 4.19 -20.68 15.05
C CYS A 20 2.96 -19.92 15.51
N TYR A 21 2.69 -18.76 14.91
CA TYR A 21 1.60 -17.88 15.29
C TYR A 21 0.73 -17.48 14.11
N ASP A 22 -0.59 -17.41 14.37
CA ASP A 22 -1.59 -16.83 13.47
C ASP A 22 -2.51 -15.89 14.24
N GLY A 23 -2.42 -14.60 13.94
CA GLY A 23 -3.22 -13.54 14.59
C GLY A 23 -4.68 -13.48 14.11
N ALA A 24 -5.07 -14.26 13.10
CA ALA A 24 -6.43 -14.40 12.59
C ALA A 24 -6.70 -15.86 12.26
N CYS A 25 -6.49 -16.74 13.27
CA CYS A 25 -6.30 -18.17 13.05
C CYS A 25 -7.56 -18.93 12.56
N GLY A 26 -8.70 -18.30 12.59
CA GLY A 26 -9.92 -18.97 12.19
C GLY A 26 -10.13 -20.28 12.97
N THR A 27 -10.33 -21.39 12.27
CA THR A 27 -10.42 -22.72 12.86
C THR A 27 -9.07 -23.40 13.13
N GLY A 28 -7.95 -22.68 12.91
CA GLY A 28 -6.60 -23.22 13.16
C GLY A 28 -6.00 -24.05 12.02
N GLY A 29 -6.67 -24.11 10.87
CA GLY A 29 -6.23 -24.96 9.74
C GLY A 29 -4.85 -24.62 9.23
N MET A 30 -4.48 -23.33 9.15
CA MET A 30 -3.14 -22.91 8.71
C MET A 30 -2.06 -23.30 9.71
N LEU A 31 -2.33 -23.19 11.01
CA LEU A 31 -1.40 -23.60 12.06
C LEU A 31 -1.13 -25.11 12.00
N THR A 32 -2.18 -25.94 11.77
CA THR A 32 -2.02 -27.38 11.63
C THR A 32 -1.17 -27.74 10.41
N VAL A 33 -1.47 -27.13 9.23
CA VAL A 33 -0.70 -27.39 8.02
C VAL A 33 0.76 -26.96 8.18
N ALA A 34 1.00 -25.85 8.89
CA ALA A 34 2.36 -25.41 9.20
C ALA A 34 3.11 -26.42 10.10
N GLN A 35 2.43 -26.95 11.11
CA GLN A 35 2.99 -28.00 11.98
C GLN A 35 3.37 -29.24 11.17
N ASP A 36 2.42 -29.79 10.40
CA ASP A 36 2.63 -30.99 9.60
C ASP A 36 3.81 -30.79 8.64
N ARG A 37 3.88 -29.64 7.95
CA ARG A 37 4.96 -29.35 7.01
C ARG A 37 6.34 -29.22 7.65
N LEU A 38 6.41 -28.57 8.82
CA LEU A 38 7.69 -28.46 9.55
C LEU A 38 8.18 -29.83 10.03
N LEU A 39 7.26 -30.69 10.51
CA LEU A 39 7.59 -32.04 10.97
C LEU A 39 8.05 -32.93 9.81
N GLU A 40 7.40 -32.86 8.64
CA GLU A 40 7.85 -33.55 7.42
C GLU A 40 9.28 -33.14 7.04
N LEU A 41 9.57 -31.83 6.98
CA LEU A 41 10.91 -31.34 6.66
C LEU A 41 11.97 -31.75 7.70
N ALA A 42 11.59 -31.80 8.98
CA ALA A 42 12.46 -32.28 10.05
C ALA A 42 12.79 -33.75 9.88
N GLU A 43 11.79 -34.60 9.52
CA GLU A 43 12.00 -36.02 9.24
C GLU A 43 12.90 -36.20 8.00
N GLU A 44 12.66 -35.47 6.89
CA GLU A 44 13.51 -35.51 5.69
C GLU A 44 14.98 -35.17 6.00
N THR A 45 15.23 -34.30 6.97
CA THR A 45 16.57 -33.84 7.34
C THR A 45 17.16 -34.57 8.56
N GLY A 46 16.41 -35.55 9.10
CA GLY A 46 16.84 -36.33 10.29
C GLY A 46 16.92 -35.51 11.57
N LYS A 47 16.09 -34.45 11.71
CA LYS A 47 16.07 -33.57 12.89
C LYS A 47 14.92 -33.92 13.84
N GLN A 48 15.13 -33.67 15.12
CA GLN A 48 14.11 -33.78 16.16
C GLN A 48 13.55 -32.39 16.48
N VAL A 49 12.41 -32.08 15.87
CA VAL A 49 11.75 -30.78 15.99
C VAL A 49 10.41 -30.93 16.72
N SER A 50 10.13 -30.00 17.62
CA SER A 50 8.78 -29.76 18.12
C SER A 50 8.32 -28.35 17.78
N ILE A 51 7.00 -28.14 17.73
CA ILE A 51 6.44 -26.82 17.45
C ILE A 51 5.27 -26.52 18.38
N HIS A 52 5.27 -25.33 18.95
CA HIS A 52 4.14 -24.79 19.68
C HIS A 52 3.33 -23.87 18.79
N LEU A 53 2.04 -24.15 18.69
CA LEU A 53 1.09 -23.35 17.91
C LEU A 53 0.44 -22.32 18.82
N PHE A 54 0.39 -21.08 18.32
CA PHE A 54 -0.28 -19.96 18.97
C PHE A 54 -1.26 -19.34 18.00
N GLY A 55 -2.43 -18.97 18.49
CA GLY A 55 -3.43 -18.36 17.63
C GLY A 55 -4.26 -17.33 18.36
N GLN A 56 -4.91 -16.46 17.59
CA GLN A 56 -5.92 -15.56 18.12
C GLN A 56 -7.09 -15.45 17.15
N GLU A 57 -8.31 -15.50 17.71
CA GLU A 57 -9.55 -15.42 16.94
C GLU A 57 -10.58 -14.57 17.67
N VAL A 58 -11.22 -13.68 16.92
CA VAL A 58 -12.21 -12.72 17.46
C VAL A 58 -13.64 -13.30 17.46
N GLN A 59 -13.93 -14.23 16.54
CA GLN A 59 -15.25 -14.81 16.42
C GLN A 59 -15.40 -15.99 17.41
N PRO A 60 -16.37 -15.94 18.35
CA PRO A 60 -16.47 -16.92 19.43
C PRO A 60 -16.72 -18.34 18.95
N GLU A 61 -17.52 -18.52 17.91
CA GLU A 61 -17.82 -19.83 17.31
C GLU A 61 -16.57 -20.44 16.68
N THR A 62 -15.87 -19.66 15.86
CA THR A 62 -14.65 -20.08 15.17
C THR A 62 -13.52 -20.37 16.15
N TYR A 63 -13.40 -19.53 17.20
CA TYR A 63 -12.49 -19.78 18.32
C TYR A 63 -12.76 -21.10 19.03
N ALA A 64 -14.04 -21.41 19.32
CA ALA A 64 -14.42 -22.67 19.97
C ALA A 64 -14.08 -23.89 19.11
N ILE A 65 -14.29 -23.81 17.80
CA ILE A 65 -13.91 -24.85 16.85
C ILE A 65 -12.38 -25.04 16.84
N CYS A 66 -11.63 -23.95 16.75
CA CYS A 66 -10.17 -23.98 16.78
C CYS A 66 -9.65 -24.70 18.04
N LYS A 67 -10.18 -24.32 19.20
CA LYS A 67 -9.80 -24.97 20.46
C LYS A 67 -10.13 -26.48 20.49
N ALA A 68 -11.32 -26.84 20.02
CA ALA A 68 -11.72 -28.25 19.95
C ALA A 68 -10.79 -29.06 19.04
N ASP A 69 -10.45 -28.53 17.86
CA ASP A 69 -9.52 -29.19 16.93
C ASP A 69 -8.12 -29.34 17.52
N MET A 70 -7.61 -28.29 18.21
CA MET A 70 -6.30 -28.37 18.89
C MET A 70 -6.27 -29.36 20.05
N LEU A 71 -7.41 -29.54 20.76
CA LEU A 71 -7.55 -30.57 21.79
C LEU A 71 -7.54 -31.99 21.20
N LEU A 72 -8.17 -32.20 20.05
CA LEU A 72 -8.26 -33.51 19.40
C LEU A 72 -6.96 -33.95 18.72
N LYS A 73 -6.16 -33.01 18.21
CA LYS A 73 -4.95 -33.29 17.43
C LYS A 73 -3.65 -33.40 18.25
N GLY A 74 -3.67 -33.01 19.52
CA GLY A 74 -2.48 -32.96 20.33
C GLY A 74 -2.66 -33.48 21.75
N ASP A 75 -1.72 -33.13 22.63
CA ASP A 75 -1.73 -33.45 24.07
C ASP A 75 -2.64 -32.50 24.89
N GLY A 76 -3.44 -31.69 24.21
CA GLY A 76 -4.34 -30.68 24.80
C GLY A 76 -3.69 -29.35 25.12
N LYS A 77 -2.36 -29.29 25.26
CA LYS A 77 -1.63 -28.06 25.64
C LYS A 77 -1.69 -26.99 24.57
N GLN A 78 -1.73 -27.38 23.29
CA GLN A 78 -1.82 -26.44 22.15
C GLN A 78 -3.09 -25.58 22.23
N ALA A 79 -4.19 -26.15 22.71
CA ALA A 79 -5.46 -25.42 22.86
C ALA A 79 -5.37 -24.25 23.86
N GLU A 80 -4.48 -24.32 24.85
CA GLU A 80 -4.27 -23.23 25.83
C GLU A 80 -3.62 -22.00 25.19
N HIS A 81 -2.91 -22.17 24.08
CA HIS A 81 -2.23 -21.10 23.35
C HIS A 81 -3.14 -20.36 22.38
N ILE A 82 -4.41 -20.76 22.23
CA ILE A 82 -5.39 -20.05 21.40
C ILE A 82 -6.10 -19.01 22.27
N SER A 83 -5.92 -17.76 21.94
CA SER A 83 -6.50 -16.60 22.63
C SER A 83 -7.81 -16.16 21.96
N TYR A 84 -8.79 -15.77 22.81
CA TYR A 84 -10.04 -15.16 22.31
C TYR A 84 -9.93 -13.64 22.34
N GLY A 85 -10.38 -12.99 21.28
CA GLY A 85 -10.44 -11.54 21.17
C GLY A 85 -9.74 -10.97 19.94
N SER A 86 -9.86 -9.65 19.77
CA SER A 86 -9.22 -8.99 18.64
C SER A 86 -7.70 -8.87 18.82
N THR A 87 -6.96 -9.32 17.83
CA THR A 87 -5.50 -9.17 17.74
C THR A 87 -5.07 -7.70 17.76
N LEU A 88 -5.91 -6.81 17.26
CA LEU A 88 -5.58 -5.38 17.17
C LEU A 88 -5.74 -4.67 18.51
N SER A 89 -6.90 -4.83 19.19
CA SER A 89 -7.24 -4.08 20.40
C SER A 89 -7.17 -4.88 21.70
N MET A 90 -7.01 -6.22 21.63
CA MET A 90 -6.97 -7.12 22.81
C MET A 90 -5.94 -8.23 22.58
N ASP A 91 -4.70 -7.86 22.29
CA ASP A 91 -3.63 -8.81 21.95
C ASP A 91 -3.29 -9.76 23.11
N GLY A 92 -3.75 -11.00 23.03
CA GLY A 92 -3.47 -12.06 24.00
C GLY A 92 -2.01 -12.58 23.98
N ASN A 93 -1.23 -12.13 22.99
CA ASN A 93 0.16 -12.49 22.78
C ASN A 93 1.11 -11.28 22.76
N ALA A 94 0.75 -10.19 23.44
CA ALA A 94 1.46 -8.91 23.37
C ALA A 94 2.95 -8.97 23.74
N THR A 95 3.34 -9.89 24.63
CA THR A 95 4.72 -10.04 25.13
C THR A 95 5.48 -11.18 24.49
N ARG A 96 4.89 -11.86 23.49
CA ARG A 96 5.47 -13.03 22.85
C ARG A 96 6.10 -12.66 21.51
N GLN A 97 7.18 -13.37 21.19
CA GLN A 97 7.81 -13.37 19.86
C GLN A 97 7.81 -14.79 19.31
N PHE A 98 7.75 -14.91 18.00
CA PHE A 98 7.56 -16.18 17.31
C PHE A 98 8.62 -16.41 16.24
N ASP A 99 8.96 -17.68 16.00
CA ASP A 99 9.88 -18.08 14.93
C ASP A 99 9.18 -17.96 13.56
N PHE A 100 7.92 -18.39 13.50
CA PHE A 100 7.15 -18.46 12.26
C PHE A 100 5.76 -17.87 12.45
N MET A 101 5.29 -17.18 11.41
CA MET A 101 3.95 -16.62 11.42
C MET A 101 3.30 -16.79 10.05
N LEU A 102 2.08 -17.28 10.07
CA LEU A 102 1.24 -17.43 8.88
C LEU A 102 -0.12 -16.83 9.19
N SER A 103 -0.64 -16.02 8.29
CA SER A 103 -1.95 -15.44 8.51
C SER A 103 -2.71 -15.20 7.19
N ASN A 104 -4.03 -15.33 7.28
CA ASN A 104 -4.96 -14.86 6.25
C ASN A 104 -5.98 -13.95 6.93
N PRO A 105 -5.57 -12.71 7.28
CA PRO A 105 -6.40 -11.79 8.01
C PRO A 105 -7.60 -11.31 7.18
N PRO A 106 -8.64 -10.76 7.80
CA PRO A 106 -9.75 -10.16 7.08
C PRO A 106 -9.28 -8.90 6.33
N TYR A 107 -9.32 -8.92 5.00
CA TYR A 107 -9.04 -7.77 4.15
C TYR A 107 -10.32 -7.12 3.63
N GLY A 108 -10.27 -5.78 3.40
CA GLY A 108 -11.43 -4.99 3.02
C GLY A 108 -12.51 -4.92 4.12
N LYS A 109 -12.14 -5.18 5.38
CA LYS A 109 -13.03 -5.10 6.55
C LYS A 109 -12.66 -3.92 7.43
N THR A 110 -13.70 -3.22 7.90
CA THR A 110 -13.52 -2.13 8.83
C THR A 110 -13.03 -2.61 10.19
N TRP A 111 -12.06 -1.91 10.75
CA TRP A 111 -11.53 -2.11 12.09
C TRP A 111 -11.91 -0.95 13.05
N LYS A 112 -12.99 -0.24 12.74
CA LYS A 112 -13.47 0.94 13.50
C LYS A 112 -13.64 0.64 15.00
N VAL A 113 -14.20 -0.51 15.34
CA VAL A 113 -14.41 -0.91 16.73
C VAL A 113 -13.10 -1.06 17.48
N ASP A 114 -12.08 -1.61 16.84
CA ASP A 114 -10.73 -1.73 17.42
C ASP A 114 -10.10 -0.36 17.60
N ALA A 115 -10.21 0.51 16.59
CA ALA A 115 -9.70 1.89 16.68
C ALA A 115 -10.33 2.65 17.86
N GLU A 116 -11.65 2.52 18.05
CA GLU A 116 -12.36 3.14 19.19
C GLU A 116 -11.87 2.60 20.54
N LYS A 117 -11.65 1.29 20.66
CA LYS A 117 -11.09 0.67 21.88
C LYS A 117 -9.65 1.08 22.17
N MET A 118 -8.90 1.45 21.14
CA MET A 118 -7.50 1.91 21.24
C MET A 118 -7.39 3.43 21.46
N GLY A 119 -8.48 4.14 21.75
CA GLY A 119 -8.52 5.58 22.01
C GLY A 119 -8.89 6.46 20.83
N GLY A 120 -9.21 5.87 19.67
CA GLY A 120 -9.52 6.56 18.42
C GLY A 120 -8.30 6.66 17.49
N LYS A 121 -8.56 6.63 16.17
CA LYS A 121 -7.51 6.53 15.15
C LYS A 121 -6.33 7.50 15.33
N LYS A 122 -6.58 8.72 15.84
CA LYS A 122 -5.55 9.76 15.99
C LYS A 122 -4.67 9.59 17.23
N ASP A 123 -5.17 8.84 18.21
CA ASP A 123 -4.56 8.72 19.55
C ASP A 123 -3.99 7.33 19.81
N ILE A 124 -3.89 6.49 18.77
CA ILE A 124 -3.29 5.15 18.88
C ILE A 124 -1.79 5.27 19.11
N LEU A 125 -1.33 4.89 20.31
CA LEU A 125 0.08 4.91 20.72
C LEU A 125 0.73 3.53 20.72
N ASP A 126 0.03 2.49 20.25
CA ASP A 126 0.54 1.12 20.20
C ASP A 126 1.82 1.05 19.37
N SER A 127 2.90 0.55 19.98
CA SER A 127 4.23 0.45 19.36
C SER A 127 4.28 -0.47 18.13
N ARG A 128 3.32 -1.37 17.99
CA ARG A 128 3.19 -2.20 16.79
C ARG A 128 2.86 -1.38 15.53
N PHE A 129 2.20 -0.24 15.73
CA PHE A 129 1.65 0.62 14.65
C PHE A 129 2.31 2.00 14.61
N ASN A 130 3.33 2.22 15.42
CA ASN A 130 4.15 3.43 15.45
C ASN A 130 5.62 3.02 15.54
N ALA A 131 6.40 3.38 14.54
CA ALA A 131 7.81 3.04 14.47
C ALA A 131 8.67 4.30 14.40
N TYR A 132 9.95 4.14 14.74
CA TYR A 132 10.98 5.13 14.50
C TYR A 132 12.00 4.53 13.54
N LEU A 133 12.35 5.27 12.50
CA LEU A 133 13.42 4.91 11.60
C LEU A 133 14.78 5.22 12.23
N GLU A 134 15.87 4.73 11.64
CA GLU A 134 17.23 4.95 12.12
C GLU A 134 17.60 6.43 12.20
N ASP A 135 17.05 7.27 11.33
CA ASP A 135 17.23 8.71 11.32
C ASP A 135 16.39 9.46 12.38
N GLY A 136 15.60 8.73 13.19
CA GLY A 136 14.71 9.29 14.20
C GLY A 136 13.34 9.73 13.68
N THR A 137 13.03 9.53 12.39
CA THR A 137 11.72 9.85 11.82
C THR A 137 10.65 8.96 12.44
N GLN A 138 9.63 9.56 13.05
CA GLN A 138 8.47 8.83 13.55
C GLN A 138 7.51 8.52 12.40
N LEU A 139 7.16 7.23 12.25
CA LEU A 139 6.18 6.75 11.30
C LEU A 139 4.92 6.30 12.03
N ALA A 140 3.82 7.02 11.85
CA ALA A 140 2.50 6.55 12.23
C ALA A 140 1.95 5.66 11.10
N MET A 141 1.82 4.37 11.36
CA MET A 141 1.45 3.34 10.39
C MET A 141 -0.03 2.94 10.53
N ILE A 142 -0.88 3.91 10.84
CA ILE A 142 -2.31 3.70 11.10
C ILE A 142 -3.09 3.86 9.78
N PRO A 143 -3.57 2.76 9.16
CA PRO A 143 -4.28 2.81 7.89
C PRO A 143 -5.67 3.42 8.02
N ARG A 144 -6.35 3.60 6.89
CA ARG A 144 -7.77 3.99 6.88
C ARG A 144 -8.62 2.96 7.63
N VAL A 145 -9.68 3.43 8.28
CA VAL A 145 -10.54 2.58 9.14
C VAL A 145 -11.30 1.51 8.35
N SER A 146 -11.47 1.70 7.05
CA SER A 146 -12.19 0.75 6.18
C SER A 146 -11.43 -0.54 5.87
N ASP A 147 -10.10 -0.57 6.09
CA ASP A 147 -9.28 -1.75 5.81
C ASP A 147 -8.11 -1.86 6.80
N GLY A 148 -8.12 -2.92 7.61
CA GLY A 148 -7.14 -3.15 8.69
C GLY A 148 -6.07 -4.20 8.36
N GLN A 149 -6.02 -4.75 7.14
CA GLN A 149 -5.13 -5.87 6.82
C GLN A 149 -3.64 -5.60 7.12
N LEU A 150 -3.14 -4.39 6.82
CA LEU A 150 -1.75 -4.02 7.11
C LEU A 150 -1.42 -4.01 8.62
N LEU A 151 -2.41 -3.80 9.49
CA LEU A 151 -2.20 -3.87 10.94
C LEU A 151 -1.88 -5.30 11.41
N PHE A 152 -2.40 -6.32 10.73
CA PHE A 152 -2.05 -7.72 11.02
C PHE A 152 -0.60 -8.01 10.61
N LEU A 153 -0.18 -7.54 9.44
CA LEU A 153 1.21 -7.69 8.99
C LEU A 153 2.20 -6.96 9.92
N LEU A 154 1.86 -5.75 10.35
CA LEU A 154 2.64 -4.99 11.33
C LEU A 154 2.66 -5.67 12.70
N ASN A 155 1.54 -6.23 13.16
CA ASN A 155 1.49 -7.03 14.39
C ASN A 155 2.44 -8.23 14.32
N ASN A 156 2.46 -8.93 13.17
CA ASN A 156 3.35 -10.06 12.96
C ASN A 156 4.82 -9.58 12.90
N ALA A 157 5.11 -8.49 12.18
CA ALA A 157 6.46 -7.92 12.12
C ALA A 157 6.99 -7.52 13.52
N ALA A 158 6.14 -6.91 14.36
CA ALA A 158 6.49 -6.54 15.74
C ALA A 158 6.76 -7.73 16.64
N LYS A 159 6.29 -8.93 16.27
CA LYS A 159 6.48 -10.18 17.02
C LYS A 159 7.62 -11.07 16.49
N MET A 160 8.42 -10.57 15.58
CA MET A 160 9.60 -11.29 15.10
C MET A 160 10.67 -11.42 16.20
N LYS A 161 11.27 -12.58 16.34
CA LYS A 161 12.48 -12.79 17.17
C LYS A 161 13.69 -12.14 16.51
N THR A 162 14.44 -11.37 17.27
CA THR A 162 15.63 -10.66 16.76
C THR A 162 16.95 -11.24 17.29
N ASP A 163 16.87 -11.98 18.39
CA ASP A 163 18.01 -12.51 19.17
C ASP A 163 18.40 -13.96 18.80
N THR A 164 17.74 -14.54 17.78
CA THR A 164 18.04 -15.91 17.32
C THR A 164 18.81 -15.89 16.01
N PRO A 165 19.69 -16.88 15.74
CA PRO A 165 20.40 -16.98 14.44
C PRO A 165 19.45 -17.13 13.26
N LEU A 166 18.32 -17.82 13.45
CA LEU A 166 17.31 -18.06 12.42
C LEU A 166 16.45 -16.81 12.15
N GLY A 167 16.29 -15.94 13.16
CA GLY A 167 15.32 -14.86 13.12
C GLY A 167 13.89 -15.39 13.04
N SER A 168 13.06 -14.69 12.28
CA SER A 168 11.67 -15.05 12.04
C SER A 168 11.28 -14.92 10.57
N ARG A 169 10.26 -15.69 10.18
CA ARG A 169 9.69 -15.63 8.84
C ARG A 169 8.17 -15.51 8.92
N ILE A 170 7.62 -14.68 8.03
CA ILE A 170 6.18 -14.43 7.93
C ILE A 170 5.72 -14.74 6.51
N ALA A 171 4.54 -15.34 6.36
CA ALA A 171 3.79 -15.37 5.12
C ALA A 171 2.34 -14.98 5.38
N GLU A 172 1.87 -13.90 4.78
CA GLU A 172 0.55 -13.33 5.02
C GLU A 172 -0.16 -13.01 3.73
N VAL A 173 -1.45 -13.38 3.63
CA VAL A 173 -2.28 -13.14 2.44
C VAL A 173 -2.99 -11.80 2.56
N HIS A 174 -2.89 -10.97 1.54
CA HIS A 174 -3.58 -9.69 1.44
C HIS A 174 -4.31 -9.54 0.11
N ASN A 175 -5.25 -8.61 0.04
CA ASN A 175 -5.74 -8.12 -1.25
C ASN A 175 -4.77 -7.05 -1.82
N GLY A 176 -5.00 -6.65 -3.07
CA GLY A 176 -4.13 -5.70 -3.77
C GLY A 176 -4.04 -4.31 -3.12
N SER A 177 -5.04 -3.89 -2.32
CA SER A 177 -5.03 -2.57 -1.70
C SER A 177 -3.83 -2.36 -0.76
N SER A 178 -3.30 -3.41 -0.15
CA SER A 178 -2.11 -3.34 0.70
C SER A 178 -0.85 -2.88 -0.03
N LEU A 179 -0.80 -3.06 -1.35
CA LEU A 179 0.38 -2.77 -2.17
C LEU A 179 0.50 -1.30 -2.56
N PHE A 180 -0.61 -0.63 -2.83
CA PHE A 180 -0.59 0.71 -3.44
C PHE A 180 -1.53 1.73 -2.80
N THR A 181 -2.50 1.32 -1.98
CA THR A 181 -3.44 2.28 -1.38
C THR A 181 -2.75 3.20 -0.39
N GLY A 182 -3.18 4.47 -0.39
CA GLY A 182 -2.71 5.53 0.50
C GLY A 182 -1.57 6.34 -0.12
N ASP A 183 -1.75 7.67 -0.08
CA ASP A 183 -0.78 8.64 -0.58
C ASP A 183 0.49 8.67 0.29
N ALA A 184 1.53 9.32 -0.21
CA ALA A 184 2.75 9.57 0.55
C ALA A 184 2.44 10.15 1.94
N GLY A 185 3.07 9.63 2.98
CA GLY A 185 2.85 10.01 4.37
C GLY A 185 1.58 9.47 5.02
N SER A 186 0.70 8.75 4.28
CA SER A 186 -0.44 8.05 4.88
C SER A 186 -0.01 6.83 5.69
N GLY A 187 -0.88 6.33 6.55
CA GLY A 187 -0.59 5.17 7.39
C GLY A 187 -0.24 3.92 6.58
N GLU A 188 -0.92 3.68 5.47
CA GLU A 188 -0.65 2.55 4.57
C GLU A 188 0.73 2.69 3.90
N SER A 189 1.04 3.87 3.37
CA SER A 189 2.33 4.15 2.75
C SER A 189 3.46 4.08 3.77
N ASN A 190 3.25 4.59 4.99
CA ASN A 190 4.21 4.49 6.09
C ASN A 190 4.44 3.04 6.55
N ALA A 191 3.40 2.20 6.55
CA ALA A 191 3.54 0.78 6.85
C ALA A 191 4.45 0.08 5.81
N ARG A 192 4.23 0.32 4.52
CA ARG A 192 5.11 -0.18 3.46
C ARG A 192 6.52 0.37 3.60
N ARG A 193 6.66 1.67 3.84
CA ARG A 193 7.95 2.31 4.08
C ARG A 193 8.73 1.62 5.18
N TYR A 194 8.12 1.43 6.34
CA TYR A 194 8.73 0.74 7.47
C TYR A 194 9.19 -0.68 7.10
N LEU A 195 8.31 -1.49 6.52
CA LEU A 195 8.63 -2.87 6.16
C LEU A 195 9.74 -2.99 5.11
N ILE A 196 9.79 -2.04 4.15
CA ILE A 196 10.78 -2.05 3.07
C ILE A 196 12.11 -1.45 3.52
N GLU A 197 12.11 -0.29 4.19
CA GLU A 197 13.34 0.37 4.67
C GLU A 197 14.02 -0.44 5.80
N SER A 198 13.24 -1.17 6.61
CA SER A 198 13.79 -2.14 7.60
C SER A 198 14.24 -3.45 6.96
N ASP A 199 14.23 -3.56 5.65
CA ASP A 199 14.63 -4.73 4.85
C ASP A 199 13.94 -6.04 5.26
N LEU A 200 12.67 -5.97 5.69
CA LEU A 200 11.90 -7.14 6.10
C LEU A 200 11.25 -7.88 4.93
N VAL A 201 10.78 -7.16 3.91
CA VAL A 201 10.06 -7.76 2.78
C VAL A 201 11.03 -8.52 1.88
N GLU A 202 10.84 -9.84 1.77
CA GLU A 202 11.65 -10.72 0.94
C GLU A 202 11.04 -10.93 -0.45
N ALA A 203 9.73 -11.14 -0.51
CA ALA A 203 8.98 -11.29 -1.76
C ALA A 203 7.51 -10.90 -1.59
N VAL A 204 6.86 -10.58 -2.72
CA VAL A 204 5.40 -10.52 -2.84
C VAL A 204 4.98 -11.35 -4.04
N ILE A 205 4.03 -12.27 -3.82
CA ILE A 205 3.57 -13.24 -4.83
C ILE A 205 2.11 -12.97 -5.15
N ALA A 206 1.81 -12.56 -6.38
CA ALA A 206 0.45 -12.41 -6.88
C ALA A 206 -0.15 -13.78 -7.16
N LEU A 207 -1.33 -14.07 -6.60
CA LEU A 207 -2.04 -15.34 -6.76
C LEU A 207 -3.16 -15.23 -7.80
N PRO A 208 -3.58 -16.36 -8.39
CA PRO A 208 -4.75 -16.39 -9.28
C PRO A 208 -6.01 -15.83 -8.62
N GLU A 209 -6.80 -15.09 -9.39
CA GLU A 209 -8.16 -14.71 -8.97
C GLU A 209 -9.02 -15.94 -8.75
N LYS A 210 -10.08 -15.81 -7.93
CA LYS A 210 -11.02 -16.88 -7.62
C LYS A 210 -10.40 -18.17 -7.07
N MET A 211 -9.28 -18.02 -6.36
CA MET A 211 -8.61 -19.14 -5.68
C MET A 211 -9.23 -19.43 -4.29
N PHE A 212 -9.95 -18.50 -3.70
CA PHE A 212 -10.58 -18.60 -2.39
C PHE A 212 -12.11 -18.77 -2.49
N TYR A 213 -12.72 -19.44 -1.48
CA TYR A 213 -14.13 -19.80 -1.49
C TYR A 213 -15.10 -18.62 -1.47
N ASN A 214 -14.71 -17.51 -0.83
CA ASN A 214 -15.57 -16.38 -0.50
C ASN A 214 -15.16 -15.07 -1.16
N THR A 215 -14.20 -15.09 -2.09
CA THR A 215 -13.74 -13.90 -2.79
C THR A 215 -13.23 -14.23 -4.18
N GLY A 216 -13.61 -13.39 -5.15
CA GLY A 216 -13.10 -13.46 -6.52
C GLY A 216 -11.94 -12.51 -6.82
N ILE A 217 -11.53 -11.69 -5.83
CA ILE A 217 -10.48 -10.68 -6.02
C ILE A 217 -9.08 -11.26 -6.07
N GLY A 218 -8.17 -10.57 -6.75
CA GLY A 218 -6.73 -10.89 -6.73
C GLY A 218 -6.15 -10.74 -5.32
N THR A 219 -5.36 -11.73 -4.94
CA THR A 219 -4.70 -11.77 -3.62
C THR A 219 -3.19 -11.93 -3.78
N TYR A 220 -2.47 -11.54 -2.75
CA TYR A 220 -1.01 -11.50 -2.74
C TYR A 220 -0.48 -12.10 -1.45
N ILE A 221 0.57 -12.90 -1.53
CA ILE A 221 1.29 -13.37 -0.35
C ILE A 221 2.47 -12.44 -0.12
N TRP A 222 2.50 -11.80 1.04
CA TRP A 222 3.67 -11.11 1.56
C TRP A 222 4.57 -12.10 2.28
N VAL A 223 5.83 -12.15 1.89
CA VAL A 223 6.85 -12.97 2.53
C VAL A 223 7.87 -12.05 3.19
N LEU A 224 8.00 -12.13 4.50
CA LEU A 224 8.93 -11.33 5.29
C LEU A 224 9.94 -12.22 6.00
N SER A 225 11.16 -11.69 6.16
CA SER A 225 12.23 -12.28 6.97
C SER A 225 13.10 -11.16 7.55
N ASN A 226 13.45 -11.26 8.83
CA ASN A 226 14.45 -10.37 9.44
C ASN A 226 15.86 -10.98 9.43
N LYS A 227 16.04 -12.11 8.74
CA LYS A 227 17.33 -12.79 8.49
C LYS A 227 17.41 -13.26 7.03
N LYS A 228 17.32 -12.31 6.10
CA LYS A 228 17.47 -12.59 4.66
C LYS A 228 18.86 -13.16 4.35
N GLU A 229 18.91 -14.06 3.36
CA GLU A 229 20.18 -14.45 2.75
C GLU A 229 20.89 -13.23 2.16
N GLU A 230 22.25 -13.25 2.12
CA GLU A 230 23.04 -12.12 1.63
C GLU A 230 22.62 -11.64 0.22
N ARG A 231 22.30 -12.56 -0.68
CA ARG A 231 21.85 -12.23 -2.05
C ARG A 231 20.49 -11.52 -2.10
N ARG A 232 19.68 -11.64 -1.02
CA ARG A 232 18.32 -11.04 -0.90
C ARG A 232 18.31 -9.74 -0.12
N LYS A 233 19.41 -9.39 0.56
CA LYS A 233 19.48 -8.15 1.34
C LYS A 233 19.32 -6.92 0.45
N GLY A 234 18.52 -5.97 0.90
CA GLY A 234 18.19 -4.75 0.16
C GLY A 234 17.33 -4.97 -1.08
N LYS A 235 16.80 -6.18 -1.28
CA LYS A 235 16.03 -6.55 -2.48
C LYS A 235 14.68 -7.15 -2.14
N ILE A 236 13.73 -6.99 -3.05
CA ILE A 236 12.40 -7.58 -3.02
C ILE A 236 12.13 -8.28 -4.34
N GLN A 237 11.70 -9.53 -4.28
CA GLN A 237 11.26 -10.29 -5.44
C GLN A 237 9.74 -10.16 -5.61
N LEU A 238 9.28 -9.74 -6.78
CA LEU A 238 7.88 -9.79 -7.18
C LEU A 238 7.66 -10.99 -8.09
N ILE A 239 6.65 -11.81 -7.77
CA ILE A 239 6.29 -13.01 -8.56
C ILE A 239 4.84 -12.90 -8.99
N ASP A 240 4.59 -12.92 -10.29
CA ASP A 240 3.25 -12.95 -10.87
C ASP A 240 2.84 -14.40 -11.17
N ALA A 241 2.18 -15.05 -10.21
CA ALA A 241 1.62 -16.37 -10.37
C ALA A 241 0.14 -16.37 -10.80
N THR A 242 -0.41 -15.24 -11.26
CA THR A 242 -1.84 -15.10 -11.60
C THR A 242 -2.31 -16.05 -12.70
N ALA A 243 -1.41 -16.41 -13.63
CA ALA A 243 -1.67 -17.38 -14.68
C ALA A 243 -1.39 -18.84 -14.26
N MET A 244 -0.71 -19.06 -13.13
CA MET A 244 -0.34 -20.41 -12.64
C MET A 244 -1.52 -21.04 -11.90
N LYS A 245 -2.47 -21.60 -12.63
CA LYS A 245 -3.70 -22.19 -12.05
C LYS A 245 -4.18 -23.38 -12.82
N SER A 246 -4.80 -24.32 -12.10
CA SER A 246 -5.56 -25.44 -12.65
C SER A 246 -7.05 -25.20 -12.40
N PRO A 247 -7.93 -25.31 -13.42
CA PRO A 247 -9.36 -25.12 -13.22
C PRO A 247 -9.96 -26.27 -12.42
N LEU A 248 -10.90 -25.96 -11.52
CA LEU A 248 -11.69 -26.97 -10.83
C LEU A 248 -12.77 -27.54 -11.74
N ARG A 249 -13.07 -28.83 -11.62
CA ARG A 249 -14.19 -29.49 -12.34
C ARG A 249 -15.55 -28.90 -11.96
N LYS A 250 -15.69 -28.41 -10.72
CA LYS A 250 -16.89 -27.78 -10.19
C LYS A 250 -16.49 -26.64 -9.28
N ASN A 251 -17.12 -25.48 -9.45
CA ASN A 251 -16.88 -24.33 -8.60
C ASN A 251 -17.34 -24.61 -7.17
N MET A 252 -16.61 -24.06 -6.21
CA MET A 252 -16.89 -24.14 -4.77
C MET A 252 -17.05 -22.72 -4.24
N GLY A 253 -18.28 -22.17 -4.31
CA GLY A 253 -18.52 -20.75 -4.12
C GLY A 253 -17.85 -19.94 -5.24
N GLU A 254 -17.09 -18.90 -4.89
CA GLU A 254 -16.30 -18.11 -5.84
C GLU A 254 -15.06 -18.86 -6.36
N LYS A 255 -14.61 -19.90 -5.65
CA LYS A 255 -13.41 -20.63 -6.04
C LYS A 255 -13.65 -21.48 -7.29
N ASN A 256 -12.89 -21.24 -8.36
CA ASN A 256 -12.93 -21.97 -9.61
C ASN A 256 -11.57 -22.55 -10.06
N CYS A 257 -10.52 -22.31 -9.32
CA CYS A 257 -9.17 -22.81 -9.62
C CYS A 257 -8.41 -23.17 -8.34
N GLU A 258 -7.30 -23.86 -8.54
CA GLU A 258 -6.36 -24.23 -7.48
C GLU A 258 -4.90 -24.21 -7.98
N LEU A 259 -3.98 -24.21 -7.04
CA LEU A 259 -2.56 -24.48 -7.27
C LEU A 259 -2.31 -25.97 -7.04
N THR A 260 -2.00 -26.72 -8.10
CA THR A 260 -1.55 -28.12 -7.99
C THR A 260 -0.19 -28.18 -7.28
N LEU A 261 0.27 -29.38 -6.93
CA LEU A 261 1.60 -29.57 -6.35
C LEU A 261 2.69 -29.04 -7.27
N GLU A 262 2.61 -29.39 -8.56
CA GLU A 262 3.58 -28.95 -9.59
C GLU A 262 3.65 -27.42 -9.70
N LEU A 263 2.50 -26.74 -9.67
CA LEU A 263 2.46 -25.27 -9.73
C LEU A 263 3.02 -24.62 -8.45
N ARG A 264 2.78 -25.26 -7.29
CA ARG A 264 3.39 -24.79 -6.03
C ARG A 264 4.91 -24.98 -6.04
N ASP A 265 5.39 -26.13 -6.54
CA ASP A 265 6.82 -26.41 -6.65
C ASP A 265 7.48 -25.44 -7.64
N GLU A 266 6.81 -25.08 -8.74
CA GLU A 266 7.32 -24.10 -9.69
C GLU A 266 7.41 -22.68 -9.05
N ILE A 267 6.38 -22.24 -8.32
CA ILE A 267 6.44 -20.97 -7.58
C ILE A 267 7.58 -21.00 -6.56
N MET A 268 7.75 -22.10 -5.85
CA MET A 268 8.84 -22.27 -4.88
C MET A 268 10.21 -22.26 -5.55
N ARG A 269 10.36 -22.91 -6.70
CA ARG A 269 11.60 -22.87 -7.49
C ARG A 269 11.95 -21.44 -7.89
N ILE A 270 11.01 -20.72 -8.51
CA ILE A 270 11.19 -19.30 -8.89
C ILE A 270 11.59 -18.45 -7.70
N PHE A 271 10.92 -18.64 -6.56
CA PHE A 271 11.20 -17.91 -5.32
C PHE A 271 12.62 -18.24 -4.81
N MET A 272 12.97 -19.53 -4.72
CA MET A 272 14.25 -19.98 -4.16
C MET A 272 15.44 -19.56 -5.03
N GLU A 273 15.32 -19.63 -6.34
CA GLU A 273 16.38 -19.28 -7.29
C GLU A 273 16.55 -17.77 -7.48
N MET A 274 15.59 -16.95 -7.03
CA MET A 274 15.49 -15.52 -7.38
C MET A 274 15.51 -15.31 -8.90
N GLU A 275 14.82 -16.19 -9.63
CA GLU A 275 14.79 -16.15 -11.07
C GLU A 275 14.21 -14.84 -11.59
N GLU A 276 14.84 -14.24 -12.58
CA GLU A 276 14.28 -13.13 -13.36
C GLU A 276 13.71 -13.65 -14.67
N SER A 277 12.42 -13.41 -14.87
CA SER A 277 11.66 -13.92 -16.03
C SER A 277 10.47 -13.00 -16.34
N SER A 278 9.61 -13.42 -17.26
CA SER A 278 8.35 -12.72 -17.53
C SER A 278 7.38 -12.69 -16.35
N VAL A 279 7.53 -13.63 -15.40
CA VAL A 279 6.65 -13.78 -14.22
C VAL A 279 7.36 -13.47 -12.90
N SER A 280 8.64 -13.16 -12.92
CA SER A 280 9.41 -12.85 -11.70
C SER A 280 10.46 -11.79 -11.96
N ARG A 281 10.54 -10.79 -11.10
CA ARG A 281 11.53 -9.71 -11.15
C ARG A 281 12.05 -9.39 -9.75
N VAL A 282 13.32 -8.99 -9.70
CA VAL A 282 14.01 -8.62 -8.46
C VAL A 282 14.36 -7.13 -8.50
N PHE A 283 13.96 -6.40 -7.48
CA PHE A 283 14.13 -4.96 -7.37
C PHE A 283 14.92 -4.57 -6.13
N ASP A 284 15.68 -3.50 -6.19
CA ASP A 284 16.21 -2.87 -5.00
C ASP A 284 15.09 -2.20 -4.20
N ASN A 285 15.18 -2.20 -2.87
CA ASN A 285 14.18 -1.61 -1.98
C ASN A 285 13.84 -0.14 -2.35
N ARG A 286 14.81 0.62 -2.86
CA ARG A 286 14.65 2.01 -3.29
C ARG A 286 13.70 2.20 -4.49
N GLU A 287 13.48 1.17 -5.29
CA GLU A 287 12.63 1.27 -6.48
C GLU A 287 11.14 1.43 -6.15
N PHE A 288 10.76 1.11 -4.92
CA PHE A 288 9.39 1.24 -4.43
C PHE A 288 9.12 2.58 -3.75
N GLY A 289 10.19 3.36 -3.47
CA GLY A 289 10.10 4.65 -2.84
C GLY A 289 9.98 5.81 -3.83
N TYR A 290 9.28 6.86 -3.43
CA TYR A 290 9.13 8.09 -4.21
C TYR A 290 8.98 9.31 -3.30
N TRP A 291 9.35 10.47 -3.83
CA TRP A 291 8.98 11.75 -3.26
C TRP A 291 7.67 12.23 -3.87
N SER A 292 6.74 12.65 -3.04
CA SER A 292 5.59 13.46 -3.45
C SER A 292 5.89 14.90 -3.08
N ILE A 293 6.10 15.74 -4.08
CA ILE A 293 6.43 17.15 -3.91
C ILE A 293 5.23 18.03 -4.28
N THR A 294 5.11 19.16 -3.59
CA THR A 294 4.15 20.20 -3.97
C THR A 294 4.91 21.26 -4.78
N VAL A 295 4.50 21.41 -6.02
CA VAL A 295 5.00 22.45 -6.93
C VAL A 295 4.10 23.66 -6.82
N GLU A 296 4.66 24.78 -6.40
CA GLU A 296 3.98 26.06 -6.29
C GLU A 296 4.41 27.00 -7.43
N ARG A 297 3.51 27.85 -7.84
CA ARG A 297 3.77 28.93 -8.80
C ARG A 297 3.38 30.27 -8.18
N PRO A 298 4.06 31.38 -8.51
CA PRO A 298 3.80 32.67 -7.90
C PRO A 298 2.43 33.22 -8.31
N LEU A 299 1.75 33.81 -7.33
CA LEU A 299 0.53 34.55 -7.56
C LEU A 299 0.84 35.83 -8.37
N ARG A 300 0.05 36.09 -9.39
CA ARG A 300 0.16 37.24 -10.27
C ARG A 300 -1.15 38.03 -10.26
N LEU A 301 -1.10 39.30 -9.92
CA LEU A 301 -2.28 40.11 -9.75
C LEU A 301 -2.16 41.45 -10.50
N ARG A 302 -3.18 41.76 -11.28
CA ARG A 302 -3.40 43.07 -11.83
C ARG A 302 -4.27 43.90 -10.89
N VAL A 303 -3.88 45.16 -10.67
CA VAL A 303 -4.58 46.10 -9.79
C VAL A 303 -5.54 46.97 -10.58
N TYR A 304 -6.72 47.18 -10.06
CA TYR A 304 -7.76 48.08 -10.58
C TYR A 304 -8.13 49.09 -9.48
N PRO A 305 -7.42 50.21 -9.38
CA PRO A 305 -7.54 51.17 -8.25
C PRO A 305 -8.91 51.83 -8.16
N ASP A 306 -9.63 51.90 -9.30
CA ASP A 306 -10.95 52.56 -9.41
C ASP A 306 -12.13 51.65 -9.03
N ARG A 307 -11.85 50.39 -8.71
CA ARG A 307 -12.93 49.49 -8.31
C ARG A 307 -13.47 49.85 -6.93
N MET A 308 -14.78 49.66 -6.79
CA MET A 308 -15.50 49.93 -5.55
C MET A 308 -15.12 48.90 -4.48
N ILE A 309 -14.75 49.39 -3.29
CA ILE A 309 -14.57 48.58 -2.09
C ILE A 309 -15.89 48.63 -1.32
N PRO A 310 -16.50 47.50 -0.97
CA PRO A 310 -17.75 47.44 -0.21
C PRO A 310 -17.66 48.19 1.10
N ALA A 311 -18.74 48.88 1.50
CA ALA A 311 -18.77 49.72 2.70
C ALA A 311 -18.60 48.92 4.02
N ASP A 312 -18.96 47.64 4.02
CA ASP A 312 -18.85 46.70 5.12
C ASP A 312 -17.47 46.03 5.27
N THR A 313 -16.52 46.32 4.36
CA THR A 313 -15.14 45.80 4.42
C THR A 313 -14.40 46.22 5.71
N PHE A 314 -14.75 47.38 6.24
CA PHE A 314 -14.18 47.94 7.46
C PHE A 314 -15.27 48.20 8.51
N LYS A 315 -14.93 48.02 9.80
CA LYS A 315 -15.88 48.27 10.91
C LYS A 315 -16.27 49.72 11.06
N LYS A 316 -15.41 50.65 10.58
CA LYS A 316 -15.65 52.10 10.67
C LYS A 316 -15.55 52.71 9.29
N ALA A 317 -16.48 53.60 8.95
CA ALA A 317 -16.50 54.31 7.68
C ALA A 317 -15.23 55.15 7.45
N GLU A 318 -14.71 55.74 8.53
CA GLU A 318 -13.49 56.52 8.52
C GLU A 318 -12.25 55.71 8.07
N GLU A 319 -12.17 54.42 8.42
CA GLU A 319 -11.11 53.54 7.97
C GLU A 319 -11.19 53.30 6.45
N LEU A 320 -12.39 53.13 5.90
CA LEU A 320 -12.61 52.97 4.48
C LEU A 320 -12.23 54.24 3.71
N GLU A 321 -12.62 55.41 4.20
CA GLU A 321 -12.26 56.69 3.58
C GLU A 321 -10.73 56.90 3.57
N GLN A 322 -10.03 56.57 4.66
CA GLN A 322 -8.56 56.64 4.73
C GLN A 322 -7.93 55.71 3.69
N VAL A 323 -8.43 54.49 3.56
CA VAL A 323 -7.92 53.54 2.57
C VAL A 323 -8.18 54.01 1.15
N GLN A 324 -9.38 54.49 0.85
CA GLN A 324 -9.70 55.05 -0.48
C GLN A 324 -8.82 56.27 -0.81
N LYS A 325 -8.59 57.14 0.16
CA LYS A 325 -7.67 58.30 0.01
C LYS A 325 -6.23 57.85 -0.27
N ALA A 326 -5.76 56.81 0.44
CA ALA A 326 -4.42 56.25 0.22
C ALA A 326 -4.28 55.66 -1.20
N ILE A 327 -5.27 54.93 -1.68
CA ILE A 327 -5.27 54.40 -3.05
C ILE A 327 -5.25 55.53 -4.10
N ARG A 328 -6.09 56.57 -3.93
CA ARG A 328 -6.12 57.75 -4.84
C ARG A 328 -4.83 58.57 -4.79
N SER A 329 -4.04 58.50 -3.70
CA SER A 329 -2.77 59.20 -3.56
C SER A 329 -1.59 58.47 -4.16
N VAL A 330 -1.78 57.29 -4.70
CA VAL A 330 -0.74 56.55 -5.43
C VAL A 330 -0.30 57.38 -6.64
N PRO A 331 1.01 57.57 -6.87
CA PRO A 331 1.52 58.41 -7.97
C PRO A 331 1.01 57.92 -9.33
N ALA A 332 0.66 58.88 -10.20
CA ALA A 332 0.30 58.56 -11.57
C ALA A 332 1.47 57.87 -12.28
N GLY A 333 1.25 56.75 -12.95
CA GLY A 333 2.29 55.93 -13.56
C GLY A 333 2.85 54.78 -12.70
N THR A 334 2.35 54.60 -11.46
CA THR A 334 2.64 53.37 -10.71
C THR A 334 2.13 52.16 -11.47
N PRO A 335 2.95 51.11 -11.68
CA PRO A 335 2.53 49.91 -12.39
C PRO A 335 1.31 49.25 -11.75
N THR A 336 0.28 48.93 -12.53
CA THR A 336 -0.91 48.21 -12.08
C THR A 336 -0.81 46.69 -12.29
N ASP A 337 0.22 46.26 -12.97
CA ASP A 337 0.59 44.86 -13.17
C ASP A 337 1.61 44.36 -12.13
N ASP A 338 1.94 45.19 -11.14
CA ASP A 338 2.82 44.85 -10.02
C ASP A 338 2.12 45.18 -8.69
N TRP A 339 1.53 44.17 -8.04
CA TRP A 339 0.90 44.31 -6.74
C TRP A 339 1.89 44.81 -5.67
N THR A 340 3.11 44.32 -5.70
CA THR A 340 4.12 44.67 -4.68
C THR A 340 4.47 46.17 -4.74
N VAL A 341 4.76 46.68 -5.92
CA VAL A 341 5.03 48.11 -6.14
C VAL A 341 3.79 48.96 -5.80
N PHE A 342 2.61 48.55 -6.28
CA PHE A 342 1.39 49.29 -6.00
C PHE A 342 1.04 49.33 -4.51
N SER A 343 1.07 48.18 -3.84
CA SER A 343 0.75 48.10 -2.39
C SER A 343 1.67 48.93 -1.53
N ASN A 344 2.98 48.93 -1.82
CA ASN A 344 3.98 49.77 -1.14
C ASN A 344 3.70 51.26 -1.37
N ALA A 345 3.31 51.67 -2.58
CA ALA A 345 2.99 53.05 -2.90
C ALA A 345 1.80 53.61 -2.10
N THR A 346 0.84 52.74 -1.72
CA THR A 346 -0.30 53.14 -0.87
C THR A 346 0.08 53.51 0.54
N LYS A 347 1.22 53.03 1.07
CA LYS A 347 1.65 53.15 2.48
C LYS A 347 0.63 52.59 3.49
N LEU A 348 -0.28 51.75 3.06
CA LEU A 348 -1.27 51.08 3.93
C LEU A 348 -0.61 49.96 4.74
N LYS A 349 -1.15 49.68 5.91
CA LYS A 349 -0.75 48.50 6.72
C LYS A 349 -1.19 47.21 6.05
N ALA A 350 -0.42 46.13 6.23
CA ALA A 350 -0.68 44.81 5.68
C ALA A 350 -2.11 44.31 5.94
N ALA A 351 -2.67 44.56 7.13
CA ALA A 351 -4.05 44.19 7.48
C ALA A 351 -5.10 44.91 6.62
N ALA A 352 -4.89 46.16 6.24
CA ALA A 352 -5.78 46.89 5.35
C ALA A 352 -5.62 46.38 3.89
N LEU A 353 -4.39 46.20 3.45
CA LEU A 353 -4.08 45.63 2.12
C LEU A 353 -4.73 44.26 1.93
N LYS A 354 -4.64 43.37 2.93
CA LYS A 354 -5.28 42.04 2.89
C LYS A 354 -6.81 42.11 2.71
N LYS A 355 -7.46 43.12 3.32
CA LYS A 355 -8.92 43.30 3.21
C LYS A 355 -9.35 43.82 1.87
N ILE A 356 -8.61 44.75 1.27
CA ILE A 356 -9.01 45.40 0.02
C ILE A 356 -8.60 44.62 -1.23
N ARG A 357 -7.53 43.82 -1.13
CA ARG A 357 -6.96 43.08 -2.23
C ARG A 357 -8.00 42.30 -3.07
N PRO A 358 -8.94 41.52 -2.47
CA PRO A 358 -9.93 40.79 -3.26
C PRO A 358 -10.84 41.67 -4.12
N PHE A 359 -10.99 42.95 -3.75
CA PHE A 359 -11.88 43.88 -4.45
C PHE A 359 -11.20 44.65 -5.56
N ILE A 360 -9.92 44.97 -5.39
CA ILE A 360 -9.16 45.83 -6.31
C ILE A 360 -8.14 45.05 -7.17
N THR A 361 -8.10 43.73 -7.07
CA THR A 361 -7.19 42.94 -7.90
C THR A 361 -7.91 41.79 -8.60
N GLU A 362 -7.35 41.34 -9.71
CA GLU A 362 -7.68 40.12 -10.40
C GLU A 362 -6.42 39.34 -10.76
N LYS A 363 -6.53 38.01 -10.87
CA LYS A 363 -5.45 37.19 -11.39
C LYS A 363 -5.19 37.51 -12.85
N ASP A 364 -3.92 37.77 -13.17
CA ASP A 364 -3.48 38.04 -14.53
C ASP A 364 -2.12 37.39 -14.78
N PRO A 365 -2.05 36.37 -15.68
CA PRO A 365 -0.79 35.69 -16.00
C PRO A 365 0.33 36.61 -16.49
N MET A 366 -0.03 37.79 -17.03
CA MET A 366 0.93 38.78 -17.54
C MET A 366 1.41 39.76 -16.48
N ALA A 367 0.81 39.73 -15.28
CA ALA A 367 1.25 40.58 -14.18
C ALA A 367 2.54 40.05 -13.55
N GLN A 368 3.25 40.95 -12.81
CA GLN A 368 4.48 40.58 -12.13
C GLN A 368 4.22 39.56 -11.01
N PRO A 369 5.10 38.59 -10.80
CA PRO A 369 4.97 37.61 -9.76
C PRO A 369 5.11 38.25 -8.36
N ILE A 370 4.27 37.83 -7.43
CA ILE A 370 4.39 38.18 -6.02
C ILE A 370 5.33 37.19 -5.37
N GLU A 371 6.51 37.63 -5.00
CA GLU A 371 7.57 36.79 -4.46
C GLU A 371 7.11 36.07 -3.16
N GLY A 372 7.32 34.78 -3.10
CA GLY A 372 6.97 33.95 -1.92
C GLY A 372 5.48 33.72 -1.67
N GLU A 373 4.59 34.24 -2.53
CA GLU A 373 3.15 34.03 -2.42
C GLU A 373 2.65 33.08 -3.52
N PRO A 374 2.20 31.86 -3.16
CA PRO A 374 1.77 30.90 -4.15
C PRO A 374 0.36 31.16 -4.67
N ASP A 375 0.16 30.91 -5.96
CA ASP A 375 -1.18 30.77 -6.54
C ASP A 375 -1.71 29.35 -6.31
N THR A 376 -2.68 29.23 -5.41
CA THR A 376 -3.24 27.92 -5.03
C THR A 376 -3.98 27.22 -6.17
N ASP A 377 -4.42 27.96 -7.20
CA ASP A 377 -5.11 27.39 -8.35
C ASP A 377 -4.13 26.78 -9.37
N LEU A 378 -2.84 27.17 -9.28
CA LEU A 378 -1.76 26.65 -10.12
C LEU A 378 -0.87 25.66 -9.38
N ARG A 379 -1.23 25.31 -8.13
CA ARG A 379 -0.53 24.28 -7.36
C ARG A 379 -0.68 22.94 -8.01
N ASP A 380 0.40 22.18 -8.08
CA ASP A 380 0.40 20.82 -8.59
C ASP A 380 1.20 19.88 -7.65
N THR A 381 1.00 18.59 -7.82
CA THR A 381 1.72 17.57 -7.05
C THR A 381 2.41 16.65 -8.03
N GLU A 382 3.73 16.52 -7.88
CA GLU A 382 4.56 15.64 -8.69
C GLU A 382 5.08 14.45 -7.88
N ILE A 383 5.13 13.29 -8.53
CA ILE A 383 5.64 12.05 -7.94
C ILE A 383 6.97 11.70 -8.61
N ILE A 384 8.04 11.70 -7.83
CA ILE A 384 9.40 11.50 -8.31
C ILE A 384 9.94 10.20 -7.72
N PRO A 385 10.21 9.15 -8.52
CA PRO A 385 10.82 7.93 -8.02
C PRO A 385 12.21 8.21 -7.40
N PHE A 386 12.57 7.47 -6.35
CA PHE A 386 13.91 7.58 -5.74
C PHE A 386 15.04 7.20 -6.70
N THR A 387 14.69 6.51 -7.77
CA THR A 387 15.63 6.14 -8.84
C THR A 387 15.80 7.23 -9.91
N TYR A 388 15.08 8.36 -9.84
CA TYR A 388 15.28 9.47 -10.75
C TYR A 388 16.67 10.09 -10.54
N GLU A 389 17.50 10.09 -11.57
CA GLU A 389 18.89 10.56 -11.49
C GLU A 389 18.95 12.06 -11.16
N GLY A 390 19.68 12.42 -10.10
CA GLY A 390 19.78 13.78 -9.60
C GLY A 390 18.61 14.21 -8.70
N GLY A 391 17.64 13.34 -8.43
CA GLY A 391 16.56 13.55 -7.47
C GLY A 391 15.63 14.73 -7.81
N ILE A 392 15.06 15.36 -6.77
CA ILE A 392 14.06 16.43 -6.88
C ILE A 392 14.58 17.61 -7.72
N ASP A 393 15.82 18.05 -7.49
CA ASP A 393 16.37 19.23 -8.15
C ASP A 393 16.52 19.00 -9.66
N ALA A 394 16.99 17.81 -10.06
CA ALA A 394 17.11 17.46 -11.47
C ALA A 394 15.75 17.32 -12.13
N PHE A 395 14.76 16.72 -11.44
CA PHE A 395 13.39 16.60 -11.94
C PHE A 395 12.77 18.00 -12.17
N MET A 396 12.87 18.89 -11.18
CA MET A 396 12.37 20.25 -11.34
C MET A 396 13.00 20.96 -12.54
N LYS A 397 14.31 20.83 -12.71
CA LYS A 397 15.03 21.46 -13.81
C LYS A 397 14.64 20.89 -15.18
N ASN A 398 14.44 19.58 -15.27
CA ASN A 398 14.26 18.90 -16.55
C ASN A 398 12.79 18.81 -16.96
N GLU A 399 11.89 18.59 -16.00
CA GLU A 399 10.49 18.26 -16.28
C GLU A 399 9.52 19.40 -15.96
N VAL A 400 9.82 20.27 -14.97
CA VAL A 400 8.91 21.33 -14.53
C VAL A 400 9.30 22.70 -15.09
N MET A 401 10.55 23.13 -14.87
CA MET A 401 11.00 24.48 -15.27
C MET A 401 10.91 24.81 -16.75
N PRO A 402 11.00 23.84 -17.71
CA PRO A 402 10.77 24.15 -19.13
C PRO A 402 9.36 24.68 -19.43
N TYR A 403 8.36 24.28 -18.62
CA TYR A 403 6.97 24.69 -18.76
C TYR A 403 6.54 25.74 -17.75
N ALA A 404 7.20 25.80 -16.60
CA ALA A 404 6.92 26.69 -15.50
C ALA A 404 8.23 27.22 -14.89
N PRO A 405 8.94 28.15 -15.54
CA PRO A 405 10.29 28.58 -15.12
C PRO A 405 10.30 29.32 -13.79
N ASP A 406 9.15 29.76 -13.29
CA ASP A 406 8.95 30.44 -12.02
C ASP A 406 8.45 29.52 -10.89
N ALA A 407 8.36 28.21 -11.16
CA ALA A 407 7.92 27.22 -10.19
C ALA A 407 8.98 26.91 -9.13
N TRP A 408 8.53 26.58 -7.92
CA TRP A 408 9.39 26.10 -6.84
C TRP A 408 8.72 24.96 -6.05
N VAL A 409 9.53 24.22 -5.31
CA VAL A 409 9.06 23.14 -4.43
C VAL A 409 8.77 23.69 -3.02
N ASP A 410 7.57 23.43 -2.49
CA ASP A 410 7.30 23.63 -1.06
C ASP A 410 7.90 22.45 -0.26
N GLN A 411 9.14 22.64 0.21
CA GLN A 411 9.86 21.60 0.95
C GLN A 411 9.12 21.11 2.19
N LYS A 412 8.29 21.95 2.83
CA LYS A 412 7.53 21.58 4.04
C LYS A 412 6.40 20.59 3.74
N LYS A 413 5.97 20.53 2.47
CA LYS A 413 4.93 19.62 2.01
C LYS A 413 5.47 18.41 1.26
N THR A 414 6.79 18.32 1.10
CA THR A 414 7.42 17.13 0.51
C THR A 414 7.24 15.94 1.43
N GLN A 415 6.72 14.85 0.89
CA GLN A 415 6.46 13.61 1.62
C GLN A 415 7.11 12.43 0.91
N ILE A 416 7.42 11.40 1.67
CA ILE A 416 7.94 10.13 1.16
C ILE A 416 6.79 9.13 1.08
N GLY A 417 6.66 8.46 -0.06
CA GLY A 417 5.71 7.40 -0.27
C GLY A 417 6.37 6.10 -0.72
N TYR A 418 5.69 4.99 -0.48
CA TYR A 418 6.09 3.64 -0.92
C TYR A 418 4.91 2.90 -1.52
N GLU A 419 5.09 2.30 -2.68
CA GLU A 419 4.09 1.46 -3.33
C GLU A 419 4.74 0.32 -4.12
N LEU A 420 4.03 -0.81 -4.24
CA LEU A 420 4.43 -1.96 -5.03
C LEU A 420 3.41 -2.16 -6.16
N SER A 421 3.72 -1.68 -7.35
CA SER A 421 2.81 -1.74 -8.49
C SER A 421 3.10 -2.94 -9.39
N PHE A 422 2.39 -4.06 -9.19
CA PHE A 422 2.49 -5.21 -10.08
C PHE A 422 2.14 -4.86 -11.54
N THR A 423 1.12 -4.06 -11.76
CA THR A 423 0.73 -3.62 -13.10
C THR A 423 1.85 -2.91 -13.83
N LYS A 424 2.61 -2.05 -13.14
CA LYS A 424 3.75 -1.35 -13.73
C LYS A 424 4.82 -2.30 -14.24
N TYR A 425 5.07 -3.40 -13.51
CA TYR A 425 6.20 -4.28 -13.78
C TYR A 425 5.87 -5.48 -14.65
N PHE A 426 4.61 -5.97 -14.60
CA PHE A 426 4.17 -7.16 -15.32
C PHE A 426 3.14 -6.88 -16.41
N TYR A 427 2.80 -5.59 -16.65
CA TYR A 427 1.88 -5.23 -17.73
C TYR A 427 2.49 -5.65 -19.08
N GLN A 428 1.80 -6.54 -19.75
CA GLN A 428 2.04 -6.87 -21.15
C GLN A 428 0.92 -6.26 -21.97
N PRO A 429 1.24 -5.32 -22.91
CA PRO A 429 0.21 -4.77 -23.78
C PRO A 429 -0.41 -5.93 -24.58
N VAL A 430 -1.72 -6.09 -24.44
CA VAL A 430 -2.46 -7.05 -25.26
C VAL A 430 -2.34 -6.59 -26.71
N GLN A 431 -1.69 -7.38 -27.55
CA GLN A 431 -1.76 -7.17 -28.99
C GLN A 431 -3.22 -7.33 -29.40
N LEU A 432 -3.82 -6.22 -29.79
CA LEU A 432 -5.18 -6.25 -30.31
C LEU A 432 -5.16 -7.13 -31.57
N ARG A 433 -6.03 -8.13 -31.58
CA ARG A 433 -6.21 -9.01 -32.74
C ARG A 433 -6.62 -8.16 -33.93
N SER A 434 -6.11 -8.47 -35.11
CA SER A 434 -6.51 -7.77 -36.32
C SER A 434 -7.99 -8.00 -36.61
N MET A 435 -8.63 -7.06 -37.30
CA MET A 435 -10.02 -7.23 -37.75
C MET A 435 -10.21 -8.49 -38.61
N GLU A 436 -9.18 -8.84 -39.36
CA GLU A 436 -9.16 -10.04 -40.22
C GLU A 436 -9.20 -11.33 -39.39
N GLU A 437 -8.42 -11.42 -38.31
CA GLU A 437 -8.42 -12.55 -37.37
C GLU A 437 -9.78 -12.66 -36.66
N ILE A 438 -10.34 -11.55 -36.19
CA ILE A 438 -11.65 -11.53 -35.53
C ILE A 438 -12.77 -11.98 -36.51
N VAL A 439 -12.76 -11.48 -37.72
CA VAL A 439 -13.72 -11.86 -38.77
C VAL A 439 -13.56 -13.33 -39.17
N SER A 440 -12.32 -13.83 -39.24
CA SER A 440 -12.07 -15.27 -39.51
C SER A 440 -12.64 -16.17 -38.43
N ASP A 441 -12.44 -15.81 -37.16
CA ASP A 441 -12.96 -16.58 -36.03
C ASP A 441 -14.50 -16.50 -35.95
N LEU A 442 -15.10 -15.34 -36.22
CA LEU A 442 -16.56 -15.20 -36.30
C LEU A 442 -17.15 -16.09 -37.39
N LYS A 443 -16.54 -16.13 -38.59
CA LYS A 443 -16.98 -17.01 -39.68
C LYS A 443 -16.85 -18.50 -39.32
N LYS A 444 -15.79 -18.85 -38.59
CA LYS A 444 -15.59 -20.24 -38.12
C LYS A 444 -16.66 -20.61 -37.08
N LEU A 445 -16.92 -19.74 -36.12
CA LEU A 445 -18.00 -19.94 -35.14
C LEU A 445 -19.39 -20.03 -35.80
N GLU A 446 -19.66 -19.16 -36.78
CA GLU A 446 -20.90 -19.20 -37.57
C GLU A 446 -21.07 -20.54 -38.27
N SER A 447 -20.02 -21.05 -38.93
CA SER A 447 -20.06 -22.37 -39.61
C SER A 447 -20.22 -23.55 -38.63
N GLU A 448 -19.65 -23.49 -37.45
CA GLU A 448 -19.82 -24.48 -36.38
C GLU A 448 -21.23 -24.42 -35.78
N THR A 449 -21.81 -23.24 -35.66
CA THR A 449 -23.17 -23.04 -35.10
C THR A 449 -24.25 -23.46 -36.08
N ASP A 450 -24.10 -23.22 -37.37
CA ASP A 450 -25.02 -23.69 -38.42
C ASP A 450 -25.06 -25.22 -38.47
N GLY A 451 -23.94 -25.90 -38.25
CA GLY A 451 -23.87 -27.33 -38.10
C GLY A 451 -24.66 -27.86 -36.91
N MET A 452 -24.52 -27.18 -35.74
CA MET A 452 -25.26 -27.57 -34.51
C MET A 452 -26.78 -27.32 -34.62
N LEU A 453 -27.19 -26.22 -35.26
CA LEU A 453 -28.59 -25.92 -35.50
C LEU A 453 -29.25 -26.98 -36.43
N ALA A 454 -28.55 -27.43 -37.46
CA ALA A 454 -29.01 -28.48 -38.36
C ALA A 454 -29.13 -29.86 -37.63
N GLU A 455 -28.20 -30.14 -36.72
CA GLU A 455 -28.22 -31.38 -35.91
C GLU A 455 -29.37 -31.38 -34.88
N ILE A 456 -29.62 -30.22 -34.25
CA ILE A 456 -30.75 -30.06 -33.29
C ILE A 456 -32.10 -30.11 -34.02
N LEU A 457 -32.23 -29.46 -35.17
CA LEU A 457 -33.48 -29.46 -35.95
C LEU A 457 -33.72 -30.78 -36.66
N GLY A 458 -32.67 -31.49 -37.13
CA GLY A 458 -32.79 -32.83 -37.75
C GLY A 458 -33.13 -33.92 -36.73
N GLY A 459 -32.93 -33.75 -35.45
CA GLY A 459 -33.34 -34.65 -34.37
C GLY A 459 -34.81 -34.53 -33.93
N VAL A 460 -35.54 -33.54 -34.44
CA VAL A 460 -36.97 -33.31 -34.13
C VAL A 460 -37.90 -33.92 -35.19
N GLU A 461 -37.38 -34.44 -36.31
CA GLU A 461 -38.12 -35.07 -37.39
C GLU A 461 -38.06 -36.62 -37.37
N GLN A 462 -37.76 -37.27 -36.23
CA GLN A 462 -37.89 -38.71 -36.05
C GLN A 462 -38.85 -39.08 -34.93
#